data_bf90f7acd755f29523c9783904be489f
#
_entry.id   bf90f7acd755f29523c9783904be489f
#
_cell.length_a   1.000
_cell.length_b   1.000
_cell.length_c   1.000
_cell.angle_alpha   90.00
_cell.angle_beta   90.00
_cell.angle_gamma   90.00
#
_symmetry.space_group_name_H-M   'P 1'
#
loop_
_entity.id
_entity.type
_entity.pdbx_description
1 polymer ?
#
loop_
_entity_poly.entity_id
_entity_poly.type
_entity_poly.pdbx_seq_one_letter_code
_entity_poly.pdbx_strand_id
1 'polypeptide(L)'
;KVQDPGNHFGKILRLNLDGTPAPGNPFAGRPGHKPEIWSTGHRNPLGLFLDTPTGRLWESEFGPRGGDEINLITKGGNYGWIDVT
;
A
#
# COMPACT_ATOMS: atom_id res chain seq x y z
N LYS A 1 4.36 1.10 -13.11
CA LYS A 1 4.66 -0.16 -12.44
C LYS A 1 4.75 -0.01 -10.94
N VAL A 2 5.34 -0.96 -10.24
CA VAL A 2 5.23 -1.05 -8.78
C VAL A 2 5.70 0.21 -8.06
N GLN A 3 6.80 0.82 -8.51
CA GLN A 3 7.33 2.03 -7.87
C GLN A 3 6.75 3.32 -8.45
N ASP A 4 5.96 3.24 -9.52
CA ASP A 4 5.35 4.42 -10.12
C ASP A 4 4.17 4.88 -9.25
N PRO A 5 4.19 6.09 -8.68
CA PRO A 5 3.09 6.58 -7.85
C PRO A 5 1.82 6.94 -8.63
N GLY A 6 1.87 6.87 -9.95
CA GLY A 6 0.74 7.16 -10.83
C GLY A 6 -0.13 5.96 -11.18
N ASN A 7 0.08 4.79 -10.56
CA ASN A 7 -0.75 3.60 -10.78
C ASN A 7 -0.98 2.85 -9.48
N HIS A 8 -1.80 1.77 -9.54
CA HIS A 8 -2.17 1.00 -8.37
C HIS A 8 -1.35 -0.28 -8.18
N PHE A 9 -0.38 -0.57 -9.06
CA PHE A 9 0.42 -1.78 -8.92
C PHE A 9 1.31 -1.71 -7.66
N GLY A 10 1.28 -2.75 -6.86
CA GLY A 10 2.07 -2.83 -5.64
C GLY A 10 1.72 -1.78 -4.59
N LYS A 11 0.46 -1.35 -4.55
CA LYS A 11 0.00 -0.27 -3.67
C LYS A 11 -1.10 -0.76 -2.75
N ILE A 12 -1.16 -0.19 -1.57
CA ILE A 12 -2.33 -0.27 -0.70
C ILE A 12 -3.04 1.07 -0.76
N LEU A 13 -4.35 1.02 -0.93
CA LEU A 13 -5.18 2.20 -1.12
C LEU A 13 -6.04 2.44 0.10
N ARG A 14 -6.32 3.70 0.39
CA ARG A 14 -7.29 4.08 1.42
C ARG A 14 -8.37 4.93 0.80
N LEU A 15 -9.59 4.39 0.79
CA LEU A 15 -10.73 4.97 0.08
C LEU A 15 -11.88 5.27 1.05
N ASN A 16 -12.70 6.25 0.68
CA ASN A 16 -14.03 6.41 1.25
C ASN A 16 -14.94 5.26 0.76
N LEU A 17 -16.09 5.09 1.40
CA LEU A 17 -17.03 4.03 1.03
C LEU A 17 -17.57 4.16 -0.40
N ASP A 18 -17.54 5.36 -0.97
CA ASP A 18 -17.98 5.59 -2.35
C ASP A 18 -16.86 5.38 -3.37
N GLY A 19 -15.68 4.94 -2.95
CA GLY A 19 -14.55 4.67 -3.83
C GLY A 19 -13.63 5.87 -4.11
N THR A 20 -13.94 7.04 -3.55
CA THR A 20 -13.07 8.22 -3.71
C THR A 20 -11.91 8.15 -2.70
N PRO A 21 -10.79 8.85 -2.99
CA PRO A 21 -9.66 8.87 -2.04
C PRO A 21 -10.08 9.41 -0.68
N ALA A 22 -9.66 8.73 0.39
CA ALA A 22 -9.96 9.19 1.75
C ALA A 22 -9.15 10.45 2.07
N PRO A 23 -9.69 11.37 2.87
CA PRO A 23 -8.96 12.58 3.26
C PRO A 23 -7.77 12.23 4.15
N GLY A 24 -6.68 13.00 4.03
CA GLY A 24 -5.51 12.79 4.87
C GLY A 24 -4.55 11.71 4.40
N ASN A 25 -4.73 11.18 3.20
CA ASN A 25 -3.78 10.21 2.64
C ASN A 25 -2.42 10.87 2.37
N PRO A 26 -1.30 10.10 2.45
CA PRO A 26 0.04 10.69 2.46
C PRO A 26 0.44 11.40 1.17
N PHE A 27 -0.13 11.02 0.03
CA PHE A 27 0.25 11.59 -1.26
C PHE A 27 -0.83 12.52 -1.84
N ALA A 28 -1.82 12.87 -1.04
CA ALA A 28 -2.87 13.78 -1.49
C ALA A 28 -2.26 15.14 -1.87
N GLY A 29 -2.65 15.65 -3.03
CA GLY A 29 -2.16 16.94 -3.52
C GLY A 29 -0.78 16.92 -4.15
N ARG A 30 -0.11 15.78 -4.24
CA ARG A 30 1.21 15.69 -4.89
C ARG A 30 1.05 15.40 -6.39
N PRO A 31 1.61 16.24 -7.27
CA PRO A 31 1.55 15.97 -8.72
C PRO A 31 2.17 14.60 -9.06
N GLY A 32 1.52 13.88 -9.98
CA GLY A 32 2.01 12.58 -10.42
C GLY A 32 1.73 11.42 -9.46
N HIS A 33 1.17 11.70 -8.29
CA HIS A 33 0.80 10.68 -7.32
C HIS A 33 -0.71 10.50 -7.28
N LYS A 34 -1.17 9.25 -7.20
CA LYS A 34 -2.59 8.99 -6.99
C LYS A 34 -2.95 9.25 -5.54
N PRO A 35 -3.95 10.10 -5.28
CA PRO A 35 -4.27 10.54 -3.90
C PRO A 35 -4.83 9.43 -3.02
N GLU A 36 -5.28 8.33 -3.59
CA GLU A 36 -5.82 7.20 -2.84
C GLU A 36 -4.74 6.29 -2.26
N ILE A 37 -3.47 6.44 -2.65
CA ILE A 37 -2.39 5.54 -2.22
C ILE A 37 -2.06 5.76 -0.74
N TRP A 38 -2.01 4.67 0.02
CA TRP A 38 -1.58 4.67 1.42
C TRP A 38 -0.14 4.20 1.58
N SER A 39 0.25 3.11 0.91
CA SER A 39 1.62 2.59 0.93
C SER A 39 1.99 1.98 -0.42
N THR A 40 3.29 1.81 -0.65
CA THR A 40 3.84 1.38 -1.93
C THR A 40 4.86 0.27 -1.75
N GLY A 41 5.36 -0.27 -2.87
CA GLY A 41 6.46 -1.24 -2.84
C GLY A 41 6.05 -2.64 -2.46
N HIS A 42 4.78 -3.00 -2.60
CA HIS A 42 4.28 -4.34 -2.33
C HIS A 42 4.36 -5.19 -3.59
N ARG A 43 4.69 -6.47 -3.43
CA ARG A 43 4.72 -7.39 -4.57
C ARG A 43 3.32 -7.93 -4.86
N ASN A 44 2.74 -8.60 -3.89
CA ASN A 44 1.46 -9.28 -4.07
C ASN A 44 0.72 -9.34 -2.73
N PRO A 45 0.11 -8.24 -2.31
CA PRO A 45 -0.64 -8.23 -1.06
C PRO A 45 -1.80 -9.22 -1.14
N LEU A 46 -1.91 -10.09 -0.16
CA LEU A 46 -2.93 -11.13 -0.10
C LEU A 46 -4.01 -10.86 0.92
N GLY A 47 -3.66 -10.22 2.03
CA GLY A 47 -4.61 -9.95 3.08
C GLY A 47 -4.24 -8.70 3.86
N LEU A 48 -5.27 -8.05 4.38
CA LEU A 48 -5.14 -6.90 5.26
C LEU A 48 -5.84 -7.20 6.57
N PHE A 49 -5.23 -6.78 7.67
CA PHE A 49 -5.82 -6.89 8.99
C PHE A 49 -5.59 -5.61 9.78
N LEU A 50 -6.66 -5.00 10.25
CA LEU A 50 -6.59 -3.83 11.10
C LEU A 50 -6.78 -4.25 12.56
N ASP A 51 -5.76 -4.03 13.39
CA ASP A 51 -5.85 -4.23 14.82
C ASP A 51 -6.44 -2.98 15.45
N THR A 52 -7.73 -2.98 15.69
CA THR A 52 -8.44 -1.80 16.16
C THR A 52 -7.99 -1.26 17.52
N PRO A 53 -7.64 -2.11 18.52
CA PRO A 53 -7.14 -1.60 19.78
C PRO A 53 -5.85 -0.77 19.68
N THR A 54 -4.98 -1.10 18.73
CA THR A 54 -3.71 -0.38 18.55
C THR A 54 -3.73 0.57 17.35
N GLY A 55 -4.69 0.41 16.44
CA GLY A 55 -4.73 1.15 15.18
C GLY A 55 -3.70 0.67 14.15
N ARG A 56 -3.03 -0.46 14.41
CA ARG A 56 -2.01 -0.98 13.50
C ARG A 56 -2.65 -1.73 12.34
N LEU A 57 -2.14 -1.47 11.15
CA LEU A 57 -2.55 -2.18 9.93
C LEU A 57 -1.45 -3.15 9.53
N TRP A 58 -1.82 -4.42 9.37
CA TRP A 58 -0.91 -5.48 8.94
C TRP A 58 -1.32 -5.97 7.57
N GLU A 59 -0.36 -6.39 6.76
CA GLU A 59 -0.64 -7.05 5.49
C GLU A 59 0.23 -8.28 5.33
N SER A 60 -0.25 -9.24 4.52
CA SER A 60 0.50 -10.44 4.20
C SER A 60 0.75 -10.50 2.70
N GLU A 61 1.93 -11.01 2.32
CA GLU A 61 2.32 -11.18 0.93
C GLU A 61 3.01 -12.51 0.73
N PHE A 62 2.96 -13.04 -0.49
CA PHE A 62 3.88 -14.11 -0.89
C PHE A 62 5.28 -13.54 -1.06
N GLY A 63 6.27 -14.21 -0.48
CA GLY A 63 7.66 -13.91 -0.75
C GLY A 63 8.08 -14.46 -2.10
N PRO A 64 9.10 -13.85 -2.74
CA PRO A 64 9.53 -14.24 -4.07
C PRO A 64 10.14 -15.65 -4.16
N ARG A 65 10.47 -16.23 -3.00
CA ARG A 65 11.09 -17.57 -2.95
C ARG A 65 10.33 -18.52 -2.04
N GLY A 66 9.00 -18.36 -1.99
CA GLY A 66 8.11 -19.25 -1.26
C GLY A 66 7.94 -18.94 0.21
N GLY A 67 8.66 -17.98 0.77
CA GLY A 67 8.42 -17.51 2.13
C GLY A 67 7.40 -16.38 2.13
N ASP A 68 6.44 -16.43 3.05
CA ASP A 68 5.47 -15.35 3.19
C ASP A 68 6.05 -14.21 4.01
N GLU A 69 5.57 -13.00 3.75
CA GLU A 69 5.92 -11.81 4.51
C GLU A 69 4.70 -11.29 5.25
N ILE A 70 4.92 -10.78 6.46
CA ILE A 70 3.91 -10.05 7.21
C ILE A 70 4.50 -8.69 7.54
N ASN A 71 3.84 -7.64 7.11
CA ASN A 71 4.35 -6.27 7.24
C ASN A 71 3.41 -5.41 8.07
N LEU A 72 4.00 -4.61 8.96
CA LEU A 72 3.27 -3.52 9.60
C LEU A 72 3.25 -2.34 8.63
N ILE A 73 2.07 -1.90 8.24
CA ILE A 73 1.90 -0.87 7.23
C ILE A 73 1.89 0.50 7.88
N THR A 74 2.80 1.36 7.46
CA THR A 74 2.84 2.75 7.89
C THR A 74 2.37 3.67 6.78
N LYS A 75 1.76 4.78 7.17
CA LYS A 75 1.28 5.81 6.24
C LYS A 75 2.43 6.29 5.35
N GLY A 76 2.28 6.17 4.03
CA GLY A 76 3.30 6.59 3.08
C GLY A 76 4.51 5.66 2.97
N GLY A 77 4.50 4.53 3.66
CA GLY A 77 5.62 3.59 3.64
C GLY A 77 5.86 2.96 2.28
N ASN A 78 7.13 2.66 1.98
CA ASN A 78 7.55 1.93 0.78
C ASN A 78 8.21 0.63 1.23
N TYR A 79 7.65 -0.51 0.81
CA TYR A 79 8.06 -1.83 1.30
C TYR A 79 9.04 -2.52 0.37
N GLY A 80 9.61 -1.77 -0.59
CA GLY A 80 10.87 -2.13 -1.23
C GLY A 80 10.77 -3.02 -2.46
N TRP A 81 9.60 -3.50 -2.85
CA TRP A 81 9.52 -4.25 -4.10
C TRP A 81 9.79 -3.33 -5.27
N ILE A 82 10.81 -3.67 -6.05
CA ILE A 82 11.24 -2.82 -7.15
C ILE A 82 10.48 -3.15 -8.43
N ASP A 83 10.49 -2.20 -9.34
CA ASP A 83 9.88 -2.35 -10.65
C ASP A 83 10.87 -3.06 -11.56
N VAL A 84 10.80 -4.39 -11.58
CA VAL A 84 11.66 -5.22 -12.41
C VAL A 84 10.97 -5.47 -13.74
N THR A 85 11.65 -5.17 -14.79
CA THR A 85 11.12 -5.37 -16.14
C THR A 85 11.78 -6.54 -16.85
#